data_2ccc2e91c513bd1bff2b0387621a5f00
#
_entry.id   2ccc2e91c513bd1bff2b0387621a5f00
#
_cell.length_a   1.000
_cell.length_b   1.000
_cell.length_c   1.000
_cell.angle_alpha   90.00
_cell.angle_beta   90.00
_cell.angle_gamma   90.00
#
_symmetry.space_group_name_H-M   'P 1'
#
loop_
_entity.id
_entity.type
_entity.pdbx_description
1 polymer ?
#
loop_
_entity_poly.entity_id
_entity_poly.type
_entity_poly.pdbx_seq_one_letter_code
_entity_poly.pdbx_strand_id
1 'polypeptide(L)'
;LAIDFDSGKRLWEFPWFDSEDEESLLETSTQNVGTADISRKNELQQRLMQDHAFGQVCSDGKQVFALWDLEIVKKTNSRSFVFNPRASNVGGPSSSNKLVALDLETEGSLNWIVGGESGEDDPDLAGVFFLGPPLPLYEDLYAIGEKNGEIRLLVLNAKTGKLKWQQQLAHVDNRKITLDSNRRLASASPSFADGVLVCPTSAGAIVAVDISSR
;
A
#
# COMPACT_ATOMS: atom_id res chain seq x y z
N LEU A 1 12.13 5.92 -1.87
CA LEU A 1 13.38 6.69 -1.87
C LEU A 1 13.21 7.93 -1.01
N ALA A 2 14.04 8.07 0.03
CA ALA A 2 14.14 9.28 0.84
C ALA A 2 15.35 10.10 0.38
N ILE A 3 15.12 11.40 0.23
CA ILE A 3 16.13 12.35 -0.23
C ILE A 3 16.16 13.51 0.76
N ASP A 4 17.35 13.91 1.18
CA ASP A 4 17.56 15.12 1.98
C ASP A 4 17.17 16.35 1.16
N PHE A 5 16.29 17.16 1.71
CA PHE A 5 15.70 18.30 0.99
C PHE A 5 16.73 19.38 0.66
N ASP A 6 17.66 19.64 1.54
CA ASP A 6 18.63 20.72 1.40
C ASP A 6 19.80 20.36 0.48
N SER A 7 20.32 19.13 0.63
CA SER A 7 21.49 18.64 -0.12
C SER A 7 21.16 17.85 -1.38
N GLY A 8 19.91 17.38 -1.54
CA GLY A 8 19.50 16.48 -2.61
C GLY A 8 20.11 15.09 -2.53
N LYS A 9 20.78 14.74 -1.42
CA LYS A 9 21.42 13.44 -1.25
C LYS A 9 20.39 12.39 -0.90
N ARG A 10 20.55 11.17 -1.47
CA ARG A 10 19.79 10.00 -1.06
C ARG A 10 20.15 9.64 0.38
N LEU A 11 19.13 9.51 1.23
CA LEU A 11 19.28 9.06 2.61
C LEU A 11 19.11 7.56 2.71
N TRP A 12 17.97 7.05 2.21
CA TRP A 12 17.64 5.63 2.21
C TRP A 12 16.59 5.31 1.12
N GLU A 13 16.39 4.02 0.87
CA GLU A 13 15.34 3.53 -0.03
C GLU A 13 14.65 2.30 0.54
N PHE A 14 13.42 2.10 0.13
CA PHE A 14 12.62 0.92 0.42
C PHE A 14 12.03 0.38 -0.89
N PRO A 15 12.03 -0.94 -1.13
CA PRO A 15 12.68 -1.96 -0.30
C PRO A 15 14.19 -1.85 -0.32
N TRP A 16 14.82 -2.32 0.77
CA TRP A 16 16.27 -2.36 0.86
C TRP A 16 16.82 -3.46 -0.06
N PHE A 17 17.80 -3.09 -0.87
CA PHE A 17 18.61 -4.04 -1.63
C PHE A 17 19.99 -4.10 -0.95
N ASP A 18 20.36 -5.27 -0.40
CA ASP A 18 21.73 -5.49 0.00
C ASP A 18 22.62 -5.58 -1.26
N SER A 19 23.85 -5.02 -1.20
CA SER A 19 24.80 -5.06 -2.31
C SER A 19 25.14 -6.49 -2.78
N GLU A 20 25.04 -7.48 -1.88
CA GLU A 20 25.19 -8.89 -2.20
C GLU A 20 24.01 -9.45 -3.03
N ASP A 21 22.80 -8.89 -2.82
CA ASP A 21 21.62 -9.24 -3.60
C ASP A 21 21.66 -8.59 -5.00
N GLU A 22 22.27 -7.39 -5.14
CA GLU A 22 22.52 -6.75 -6.44
C GLU A 22 23.47 -7.57 -7.30
N GLU A 23 24.57 -8.07 -6.72
CA GLU A 23 25.56 -8.89 -7.43
C GLU A 23 24.95 -10.24 -7.87
N SER A 24 24.15 -10.87 -7.01
CA SER A 24 23.40 -12.10 -7.33
C SER A 24 22.32 -11.88 -8.40
N LEU A 25 21.68 -10.73 -8.44
CA LEU A 25 20.71 -10.35 -9.47
C LEU A 25 21.40 -10.03 -10.80
N LEU A 26 22.60 -9.44 -10.76
CA LEU A 26 23.42 -9.17 -11.94
C LEU A 26 23.99 -10.46 -12.53
N GLU A 27 24.49 -11.40 -11.73
CA GLU A 27 25.00 -12.69 -12.21
C GLU A 27 23.90 -13.56 -12.83
N THR A 28 22.68 -13.52 -12.30
CA THR A 28 21.54 -14.25 -12.89
C THR A 28 21.03 -13.57 -14.17
N SER A 29 21.27 -12.27 -14.32
CA SER A 29 20.82 -11.49 -15.49
C SER A 29 21.75 -11.61 -16.69
N THR A 30 23.02 -11.98 -16.51
CA THR A 30 23.97 -12.11 -17.65
C THR A 30 23.66 -13.28 -18.59
N GLN A 31 22.85 -14.25 -18.20
CA GLN A 31 22.44 -15.35 -19.09
C GLN A 31 21.10 -15.15 -19.83
N ASN A 32 20.28 -14.12 -19.47
CA ASN A 32 18.97 -13.85 -20.10
C ASN A 32 18.57 -12.37 -20.12
N VAL A 33 19.50 -11.47 -20.42
CA VAL A 33 19.37 -10.00 -20.25
C VAL A 33 18.28 -9.35 -21.14
N GLY A 34 17.80 -10.00 -22.17
CA GLY A 34 16.93 -9.33 -23.16
C GLY A 34 15.43 -9.32 -22.83
N THR A 35 14.92 -10.31 -22.12
CA THR A 35 13.46 -10.50 -21.96
C THR A 35 12.96 -10.24 -20.54
N ALA A 36 13.74 -10.55 -19.51
CA ALA A 36 13.32 -10.40 -18.12
C ALA A 36 13.23 -8.93 -17.67
N ASP A 37 14.16 -8.07 -18.09
CA ASP A 37 14.17 -6.65 -17.73
C ASP A 37 13.06 -5.87 -18.44
N ILE A 38 12.78 -6.22 -19.69
CA ILE A 38 11.65 -5.64 -20.44
C ILE A 38 10.32 -6.06 -19.81
N SER A 39 10.22 -7.30 -19.35
CA SER A 39 9.03 -7.79 -18.67
C SER A 39 8.78 -7.05 -17.36
N ARG A 40 9.79 -6.89 -16.50
CA ARG A 40 9.71 -6.17 -15.22
C ARG A 40 9.35 -4.69 -15.40
N LYS A 41 9.99 -4.04 -16.37
CA LYS A 41 9.68 -2.63 -16.69
C LYS A 41 8.24 -2.48 -17.16
N ASN A 42 7.75 -3.39 -17.95
CA ASN A 42 6.38 -3.41 -18.44
C ASN A 42 5.38 -3.69 -17.31
N GLU A 43 5.69 -4.62 -16.40
CA GLU A 43 4.85 -4.90 -15.22
C GLU A 43 4.75 -3.69 -14.30
N LEU A 44 5.86 -3.04 -13.95
CA LEU A 44 5.86 -1.86 -13.11
C LEU A 44 5.13 -0.69 -13.79
N GLN A 45 5.36 -0.49 -15.09
CA GLN A 45 4.66 0.54 -15.86
C GLN A 45 3.16 0.25 -15.93
N GLN A 46 2.77 -1.01 -16.12
CA GLN A 46 1.37 -1.42 -16.14
C GLN A 46 0.70 -1.19 -14.79
N ARG A 47 1.39 -1.48 -13.67
CA ARG A 47 0.90 -1.20 -12.32
C ARG A 47 0.71 0.28 -12.05
N LEU A 48 1.70 1.10 -12.36
CA LEU A 48 1.63 2.55 -12.22
C LEU A 48 0.47 3.17 -13.03
N MET A 49 0.10 2.55 -14.15
CA MET A 49 -0.99 3.02 -15.01
C MET A 49 -2.36 2.44 -14.65
N GLN A 50 -2.40 1.33 -13.91
CA GLN A 50 -3.66 0.67 -13.54
C GLN A 50 -4.11 0.99 -12.11
N ASP A 51 -3.17 1.23 -11.20
CA ASP A 51 -3.44 1.46 -9.79
C ASP A 51 -2.83 2.79 -9.35
N HIS A 52 -3.60 3.86 -9.44
CA HIS A 52 -3.11 5.21 -9.08
C HIS A 52 -2.77 5.33 -7.60
N ALA A 53 -3.35 4.50 -6.75
CA ALA A 53 -3.02 4.42 -5.33
C ALA A 53 -1.61 3.85 -5.07
N PHE A 54 -1.08 3.05 -6.00
CA PHE A 54 0.25 2.46 -5.87
C PHE A 54 1.33 3.56 -5.90
N GLY A 55 2.21 3.53 -4.91
CA GLY A 55 3.28 4.51 -4.77
C GLY A 55 2.85 5.85 -4.17
N GLN A 56 1.57 6.04 -3.82
CA GLN A 56 1.16 7.19 -3.02
C GLN A 56 1.55 6.97 -1.57
N VAL A 57 2.01 8.04 -0.94
CA VAL A 57 2.51 8.02 0.43
C VAL A 57 1.86 9.12 1.26
N CYS A 58 1.75 8.89 2.56
CA CYS A 58 1.45 9.90 3.56
C CYS A 58 2.32 9.67 4.80
N SER A 59 2.36 10.62 5.71
CA SER A 59 3.21 10.53 6.91
C SER A 59 2.52 11.21 8.10
N ASP A 60 2.79 10.69 9.30
CA ASP A 60 2.47 11.33 10.58
C ASP A 60 3.68 12.09 11.18
N GLY A 61 4.79 12.17 10.43
CA GLY A 61 6.05 12.77 10.87
C GLY A 61 6.99 11.80 11.60
N LYS A 62 6.55 10.58 11.93
CA LYS A 62 7.37 9.50 12.52
C LYS A 62 7.48 8.31 11.60
N GLN A 63 6.42 8.03 10.87
CA GLN A 63 6.31 6.92 9.93
C GLN A 63 5.86 7.44 8.57
N VAL A 64 6.24 6.73 7.52
CA VAL A 64 5.68 6.86 6.18
C VAL A 64 4.76 5.67 5.93
N PHE A 65 3.55 5.94 5.48
CA PHE A 65 2.58 4.93 5.08
C PHE A 65 2.47 4.90 3.57
N ALA A 66 2.58 3.72 2.98
CA ALA A 66 2.55 3.52 1.54
C ALA A 66 1.66 2.35 1.16
N LEU A 67 0.98 2.46 0.03
CA LEU A 67 0.30 1.33 -0.57
C LEU A 67 1.28 0.51 -1.40
N TRP A 68 1.27 -0.78 -1.16
CA TRP A 68 2.19 -1.72 -1.74
C TRP A 68 1.47 -3.00 -2.15
N ASP A 69 1.74 -3.54 -3.31
CA ASP A 69 1.16 -4.80 -3.73
C ASP A 69 2.20 -5.79 -4.29
N LEU A 70 3.47 -5.40 -4.23
CA LEU A 70 4.58 -6.30 -4.54
C LEU A 70 4.83 -7.21 -3.35
N GLU A 71 5.14 -8.47 -3.59
CA GLU A 71 5.48 -9.39 -2.51
C GLU A 71 6.82 -9.01 -1.87
N ILE A 72 6.77 -8.81 -0.56
CA ILE A 72 7.95 -8.59 0.28
C ILE A 72 8.20 -9.88 1.05
N VAL A 73 9.31 -10.52 0.79
CA VAL A 73 9.73 -11.71 1.55
C VAL A 73 10.59 -11.24 2.73
N LYS A 74 10.09 -11.45 3.95
CA LYS A 74 10.90 -11.23 5.16
C LYS A 74 12.00 -12.30 5.22
N LYS A 75 13.27 -11.92 5.13
CA LYS A 75 14.38 -12.83 5.49
C LYS A 75 14.34 -13.06 7.00
N THR A 76 14.31 -14.31 7.43
CA THR A 76 14.07 -14.76 8.81
C THR A 76 15.10 -14.29 9.86
N ASN A 77 16.21 -13.66 9.48
CA ASN A 77 17.28 -13.28 10.42
C ASN A 77 17.95 -11.92 10.12
N SER A 78 17.40 -11.08 9.28
CA SER A 78 17.97 -9.75 9.05
C SER A 78 16.86 -8.71 8.82
N ARG A 79 17.17 -7.45 9.05
CA ARG A 79 16.29 -6.31 8.74
C ARG A 79 16.09 -6.08 7.24
N SER A 80 16.73 -6.90 6.40
CA SER A 80 16.62 -6.81 4.96
C SER A 80 15.44 -7.62 4.43
N PHE A 81 14.78 -7.06 3.43
CA PHE A 81 13.65 -7.68 2.72
C PHE A 81 14.09 -8.02 1.31
N VAL A 82 13.76 -9.21 0.85
CA VAL A 82 13.99 -9.60 -0.54
C VAL A 82 12.70 -9.38 -1.32
N PHE A 83 12.79 -8.56 -2.34
CA PHE A 83 11.74 -8.44 -3.33
C PHE A 83 11.72 -9.71 -4.20
N ASN A 84 10.60 -10.45 -4.20
CA ASN A 84 10.43 -11.60 -5.09
C ASN A 84 9.55 -11.23 -6.29
N PRO A 85 10.14 -10.86 -7.43
CA PRO A 85 9.39 -10.50 -8.62
C PRO A 85 8.70 -11.70 -9.31
N ARG A 86 8.97 -12.94 -8.86
CA ARG A 86 8.39 -14.16 -9.45
C ARG A 86 7.09 -14.61 -8.78
N ALA A 87 6.77 -14.05 -7.62
CA ALA A 87 5.58 -14.43 -6.87
C ALA A 87 4.33 -13.64 -7.28
N SER A 88 4.48 -12.53 -8.01
CA SER A 88 3.34 -11.85 -8.60
C SER A 88 2.73 -12.77 -9.68
N ASN A 89 1.50 -13.19 -9.47
CA ASN A 89 0.71 -13.84 -10.51
C ASN A 89 0.67 -12.92 -11.74
N VAL A 90 1.42 -13.27 -12.76
CA VAL A 90 1.46 -12.61 -14.07
C VAL A 90 0.12 -12.90 -14.75
N GLY A 91 -0.94 -12.18 -14.39
CA GLY A 91 -2.23 -12.57 -14.96
C GLY A 91 -3.41 -11.62 -14.77
N GLY A 92 -3.22 -10.49 -14.18
CA GLY A 92 -4.34 -9.53 -14.05
C GLY A 92 -4.23 -8.61 -12.83
N PRO A 93 -5.09 -7.61 -12.76
CA PRO A 93 -5.11 -6.70 -11.62
C PRO A 93 -5.45 -7.46 -10.33
N SER A 94 -4.67 -7.24 -9.27
CA SER A 94 -4.89 -7.85 -7.96
C SER A 94 -6.23 -7.43 -7.35
N SER A 95 -6.86 -8.33 -6.60
CA SER A 95 -8.08 -8.07 -5.82
C SER A 95 -7.80 -7.48 -4.45
N SER A 96 -6.56 -7.46 -4.01
CA SER A 96 -6.09 -6.90 -2.74
C SER A 96 -4.74 -6.24 -2.92
N ASN A 97 -4.40 -5.32 -2.04
CA ASN A 97 -3.09 -4.70 -1.93
C ASN A 97 -2.68 -4.61 -0.46
N LYS A 98 -1.49 -4.12 -0.20
CA LYS A 98 -0.94 -4.03 1.15
C LYS A 98 -0.74 -2.57 1.54
N LEU A 99 -0.90 -2.29 2.82
CA LEU A 99 -0.51 -1.04 3.45
C LEU A 99 0.70 -1.32 4.33
N VAL A 100 1.77 -0.55 4.14
CA VAL A 100 3.02 -0.68 4.89
C VAL A 100 3.30 0.59 5.68
N ALA A 101 3.95 0.43 6.83
CA ALA A 101 4.49 1.54 7.60
C ALA A 101 6.01 1.41 7.71
N LEU A 102 6.70 2.47 7.32
CA LEU A 102 8.14 2.59 7.36
C LEU A 102 8.53 3.60 8.44
N ASP A 103 9.44 3.24 9.30
CA ASP A 103 9.90 4.08 10.39
C ASP A 103 10.95 5.08 9.89
N LEU A 104 10.74 6.38 10.14
CA LEU A 104 11.65 7.44 9.71
C LEU A 104 12.92 7.53 10.58
N GLU A 105 12.84 7.15 11.86
CA GLU A 105 13.99 7.20 12.78
C GLU A 105 15.01 6.10 12.48
N THR A 106 14.54 4.98 11.91
CA THR A 106 15.37 3.83 11.57
C THR A 106 15.57 3.69 10.05
N GLU A 107 15.67 4.83 9.36
CA GLU A 107 16.02 4.90 7.94
C GLU A 107 15.10 4.08 7.04
N GLY A 108 13.79 4.12 7.30
CA GLY A 108 12.78 3.45 6.48
C GLY A 108 12.65 1.95 6.75
N SER A 109 13.06 1.46 7.91
CA SER A 109 12.80 0.07 8.27
C SER A 109 11.30 -0.22 8.32
N LEU A 110 10.90 -1.41 7.86
CA LEU A 110 9.50 -1.83 7.90
C LEU A 110 9.07 -2.06 9.35
N ASN A 111 8.07 -1.30 9.78
CA ASN A 111 7.48 -1.43 11.10
C ASN A 111 6.39 -2.50 11.11
N TRP A 112 5.41 -2.36 10.21
CA TRP A 112 4.33 -3.34 10.04
C TRP A 112 3.82 -3.35 8.59
N ILE A 113 3.11 -4.43 8.24
CA ILE A 113 2.46 -4.64 6.96
C ILE A 113 1.10 -5.30 7.15
N VAL A 114 0.05 -4.78 6.51
CA VAL A 114 -1.30 -5.32 6.59
C VAL A 114 -1.98 -5.39 5.23
N GLY A 115 -3.04 -6.18 5.11
CA GLY A 115 -3.75 -6.39 3.85
C GLY A 115 -3.19 -7.56 3.04
N GLY A 116 -3.31 -7.52 1.71
CA GLY A 116 -2.99 -8.66 0.86
C GLY A 116 -3.99 -9.81 1.03
N GLU A 117 -3.67 -10.99 0.51
CA GLU A 117 -4.56 -12.15 0.57
C GLU A 117 -4.70 -12.72 1.99
N SER A 118 -3.63 -12.71 2.78
CA SER A 118 -3.58 -13.29 4.14
C SER A 118 -3.87 -12.29 5.26
N GLY A 119 -3.80 -10.97 4.97
CA GLY A 119 -3.90 -9.91 5.96
C GLY A 119 -2.55 -9.53 6.59
N GLU A 120 -1.52 -10.37 6.41
CA GLU A 120 -0.17 -10.21 6.97
C GLU A 120 -0.20 -10.07 8.51
N ASP A 121 0.14 -8.90 9.05
CA ASP A 121 0.17 -8.67 10.51
C ASP A 121 -1.23 -8.53 11.14
N ASP A 122 -2.31 -8.39 10.32
CA ASP A 122 -3.70 -8.36 10.79
C ASP A 122 -4.66 -9.15 9.88
N PRO A 123 -5.09 -10.38 10.28
CA PRO A 123 -5.97 -11.22 9.48
C PRO A 123 -7.35 -10.62 9.17
N ASP A 124 -7.84 -9.66 9.96
CA ASP A 124 -9.12 -8.99 9.70
C ASP A 124 -9.07 -8.14 8.42
N LEU A 125 -7.87 -7.74 8.02
CA LEU A 125 -7.60 -6.99 6.79
C LEU A 125 -7.30 -7.87 5.57
N ALA A 126 -7.40 -9.19 5.69
CA ALA A 126 -7.21 -10.13 4.58
C ALA A 126 -8.19 -9.83 3.43
N GLY A 127 -7.68 -9.78 2.20
CA GLY A 127 -8.46 -9.54 1.00
C GLY A 127 -8.97 -8.10 0.82
N VAL A 128 -8.51 -7.15 1.63
CA VAL A 128 -8.82 -5.73 1.46
C VAL A 128 -8.01 -5.15 0.31
N PHE A 129 -8.67 -4.36 -0.53
CA PHE A 129 -8.03 -3.46 -1.48
C PHE A 129 -8.15 -2.03 -0.95
N PHE A 130 -7.05 -1.45 -0.48
CA PHE A 130 -7.00 -0.05 -0.06
C PHE A 130 -7.10 0.86 -1.29
N LEU A 131 -8.07 1.76 -1.30
CA LEU A 131 -8.39 2.60 -2.45
C LEU A 131 -7.52 3.86 -2.58
N GLY A 132 -6.78 4.20 -1.54
CA GLY A 132 -5.89 5.35 -1.52
C GLY A 132 -5.04 5.39 -0.24
N PRO A 133 -4.12 6.35 -0.12
CA PRO A 133 -3.32 6.50 1.08
C PRO A 133 -4.20 6.82 2.28
N PRO A 134 -3.87 6.30 3.46
CA PRO A 134 -4.61 6.62 4.67
C PRO A 134 -4.41 8.09 5.08
N LEU A 135 -5.33 8.60 5.87
CA LEU A 135 -5.19 9.87 6.58
C LEU A 135 -4.66 9.57 7.99
N PRO A 136 -3.42 9.94 8.33
CA PRO A 136 -2.95 9.92 9.71
C PRO A 136 -3.63 11.06 10.48
N LEU A 137 -4.29 10.70 11.58
CA LEU A 137 -4.94 11.66 12.46
C LEU A 137 -4.83 11.19 13.91
N TYR A 138 -4.17 11.99 14.74
CA TYR A 138 -3.81 11.62 16.12
C TYR A 138 -2.92 10.35 16.16
N GLU A 139 -3.40 9.27 16.75
CA GLU A 139 -2.72 7.98 16.83
C GLU A 139 -3.31 6.91 15.90
N ASP A 140 -4.23 7.33 15.03
CA ASP A 140 -5.00 6.45 14.16
C ASP A 140 -4.74 6.75 12.69
N LEU A 141 -4.94 5.73 11.85
CA LEU A 141 -4.96 5.83 10.40
C LEU A 141 -6.37 5.57 9.91
N TYR A 142 -6.90 6.50 9.16
CA TYR A 142 -8.20 6.40 8.52
C TYR A 142 -8.00 6.06 7.04
N ALA A 143 -8.32 4.83 6.64
CA ALA A 143 -8.17 4.34 5.27
C ALA A 143 -9.53 3.97 4.67
N ILE A 144 -9.66 4.10 3.37
CA ILE A 144 -10.80 3.58 2.62
C ILE A 144 -10.37 2.30 1.93
N GLY A 145 -11.08 1.21 2.17
CA GLY A 145 -10.81 -0.09 1.58
C GLY A 145 -12.06 -0.73 1.00
N GLU A 146 -11.86 -1.58 0.01
CA GLU A 146 -12.92 -2.40 -0.58
C GLU A 146 -12.64 -3.89 -0.35
N LYS A 147 -13.66 -4.63 0.06
CA LYS A 147 -13.62 -6.08 0.15
C LYS A 147 -14.98 -6.63 -0.29
N ASN A 148 -14.99 -7.51 -1.29
CA ASN A 148 -16.21 -8.14 -1.82
C ASN A 148 -17.30 -7.14 -2.25
N GLY A 149 -16.92 -5.98 -2.81
CA GLY A 149 -17.84 -4.92 -3.23
C GLY A 149 -18.28 -3.98 -2.09
N GLU A 150 -17.95 -4.27 -0.83
CA GLU A 150 -18.22 -3.36 0.28
C GLU A 150 -17.07 -2.37 0.44
N ILE A 151 -17.38 -1.09 0.31
CA ILE A 151 -16.45 0.01 0.56
C ILE A 151 -16.61 0.43 2.00
N ARG A 152 -15.50 0.42 2.74
CA ARG A 152 -15.47 0.64 4.18
C ARG A 152 -14.45 1.70 4.56
N LEU A 153 -14.78 2.49 5.58
CA LEU A 153 -13.81 3.20 6.36
C LEU A 153 -13.18 2.21 7.34
N LEU A 154 -11.87 2.11 7.31
CA LEU A 154 -11.04 1.27 8.17
C LEU A 154 -10.23 2.18 9.07
N VAL A 155 -10.32 1.99 10.37
CA VAL A 155 -9.54 2.75 11.35
C VAL A 155 -8.54 1.84 12.00
N LEU A 156 -7.27 2.12 11.78
CA LEU A 156 -6.14 1.31 12.21
C LEU A 156 -5.35 2.09 13.29
N ASN A 157 -4.72 1.38 14.19
CA ASN A 157 -3.72 1.97 15.06
C ASN A 157 -2.47 2.29 14.24
N ALA A 158 -2.03 3.55 14.20
CA ALA A 158 -0.90 3.98 13.36
C ALA A 158 0.42 3.27 13.72
N LYS A 159 0.62 2.94 15.00
CA LYS A 159 1.86 2.32 15.47
C LYS A 159 1.95 0.83 15.17
N THR A 160 0.82 0.12 15.10
CA THR A 160 0.80 -1.35 15.00
C THR A 160 0.13 -1.90 13.75
N GLY A 161 -0.52 -1.06 12.95
CA GLY A 161 -1.33 -1.48 11.80
C GLY A 161 -2.63 -2.22 12.15
N LYS A 162 -2.89 -2.49 13.43
CA LYS A 162 -4.06 -3.28 13.86
C LYS A 162 -5.37 -2.55 13.62
N LEU A 163 -6.36 -3.25 13.08
CA LEU A 163 -7.71 -2.75 12.91
C LEU A 163 -8.35 -2.46 14.27
N LYS A 164 -8.81 -1.23 14.48
CA LYS A 164 -9.55 -0.82 15.69
C LYS A 164 -11.04 -0.93 15.50
N TRP A 165 -11.53 -0.44 14.37
CA TRP A 165 -12.94 -0.55 13.97
C TRP A 165 -13.10 -0.27 12.48
N GLN A 166 -14.27 -0.58 11.94
CA GLN A 166 -14.62 -0.34 10.55
C GLN A 166 -16.09 0.05 10.40
N GLN A 167 -16.38 0.86 9.38
CA GLN A 167 -17.72 1.32 9.04
C GLN A 167 -17.97 1.13 7.55
N GLN A 168 -19.06 0.48 7.17
CA GLN A 168 -19.47 0.42 5.79
C GLN A 168 -19.93 1.81 5.31
N LEU A 169 -19.40 2.25 4.18
CA LEU A 169 -19.71 3.53 3.54
C LEU A 169 -20.64 3.34 2.32
N ALA A 170 -20.35 2.33 1.51
CA ALA A 170 -21.08 2.05 0.28
C ALA A 170 -21.00 0.57 -0.10
N HIS A 171 -21.78 0.16 -1.07
CA HIS A 171 -21.74 -1.16 -1.68
C HIS A 171 -21.79 -1.05 -3.20
N VAL A 172 -21.06 -1.91 -3.89
CA VAL A 172 -21.00 -1.97 -5.36
C VAL A 172 -21.44 -3.36 -5.83
N ASP A 173 -22.64 -3.44 -6.39
CA ASP A 173 -23.29 -4.72 -6.71
C ASP A 173 -22.67 -5.46 -7.91
N ASN A 174 -22.14 -4.76 -8.90
CA ASN A 174 -21.99 -5.33 -10.24
C ASN A 174 -20.57 -5.37 -10.81
N ARG A 175 -19.56 -4.87 -10.10
CA ARG A 175 -18.18 -4.87 -10.58
C ARG A 175 -17.17 -5.15 -9.49
N LYS A 176 -16.43 -6.24 -9.66
CA LYS A 176 -15.24 -6.51 -8.82
C LYS A 176 -14.22 -5.39 -9.04
N ILE A 177 -13.46 -5.05 -8.00
CA ILE A 177 -12.38 -4.06 -8.06
C ILE A 177 -11.37 -4.37 -9.16
N THR A 178 -11.12 -5.64 -9.44
CA THR A 178 -10.22 -6.11 -10.52
C THR A 178 -10.67 -5.71 -11.93
N LEU A 179 -11.94 -5.39 -12.11
CA LEU A 179 -12.54 -5.03 -13.41
C LEU A 179 -12.94 -3.55 -13.49
N ASP A 180 -12.73 -2.78 -12.44
CA ASP A 180 -13.14 -1.38 -12.39
C ASP A 180 -11.92 -0.45 -12.28
N SER A 181 -11.42 -0.04 -13.43
CA SER A 181 -10.31 0.89 -13.54
C SER A 181 -10.60 2.25 -12.89
N ASN A 182 -11.86 2.71 -12.90
CA ASN A 182 -12.21 3.99 -12.31
C ASN A 182 -12.01 4.02 -10.81
N ARG A 183 -12.45 2.97 -10.09
CA ARG A 183 -12.22 2.86 -8.65
C ARG A 183 -10.74 2.68 -8.32
N ARG A 184 -10.02 1.89 -9.11
CA ARG A 184 -8.57 1.68 -8.92
C ARG A 184 -7.74 2.94 -9.15
N LEU A 185 -8.15 3.77 -10.10
CA LEU A 185 -7.45 5.02 -10.45
C LEU A 185 -7.89 6.23 -9.60
N ALA A 186 -9.00 6.15 -8.89
CA ALA A 186 -9.58 7.28 -8.19
C ALA A 186 -8.79 7.74 -6.97
N SER A 187 -7.98 6.86 -6.37
CA SER A 187 -7.15 7.19 -5.21
C SER A 187 -7.93 7.83 -4.05
N ALA A 188 -8.94 7.12 -3.57
CA ALA A 188 -9.84 7.60 -2.53
C ALA A 188 -9.12 7.70 -1.17
N SER A 189 -8.87 8.91 -0.71
CA SER A 189 -8.32 9.20 0.62
C SER A 189 -9.30 10.03 1.42
N PRO A 190 -9.53 9.74 2.72
CA PRO A 190 -10.36 10.58 3.57
C PRO A 190 -9.71 11.93 3.81
N SER A 191 -10.54 12.93 4.07
CA SER A 191 -10.11 14.24 4.58
C SER A 191 -10.85 14.57 5.87
N PHE A 192 -10.28 15.44 6.71
CA PHE A 192 -10.82 15.73 8.03
C PHE A 192 -10.87 17.24 8.26
N ALA A 193 -12.03 17.70 8.76
CA ALA A 193 -12.22 19.05 9.26
C ALA A 193 -13.32 19.05 10.33
N ASP A 194 -13.13 19.84 11.37
CA ASP A 194 -14.13 20.14 12.41
C ASP A 194 -14.83 18.89 13.02
N GLY A 195 -14.08 17.82 13.26
CA GLY A 195 -14.61 16.57 13.83
C GLY A 195 -15.25 15.62 12.81
N VAL A 196 -15.30 16.00 11.54
CA VAL A 196 -15.94 15.23 10.47
C VAL A 196 -14.91 14.70 9.49
N LEU A 197 -14.96 13.39 9.23
CA LEU A 197 -14.26 12.76 8.11
C LEU A 197 -15.15 12.82 6.87
N VAL A 198 -14.58 13.26 5.76
CA VAL A 198 -15.21 13.20 4.44
C VAL A 198 -14.54 12.11 3.63
N CYS A 199 -15.30 11.08 3.29
CA CYS A 199 -14.85 9.85 2.66
C CYS A 199 -15.38 9.74 1.22
N PRO A 200 -14.55 9.99 0.19
CA PRO A 200 -14.92 9.72 -1.19
C PRO A 200 -14.92 8.21 -1.43
N THR A 201 -16.03 7.64 -1.90
CA THR A 201 -16.12 6.18 -2.07
C THR A 201 -15.66 5.70 -3.45
N SER A 202 -15.47 6.62 -4.41
CA SER A 202 -15.24 6.29 -5.83
C SER A 202 -16.34 5.41 -6.46
N ALA A 203 -17.49 5.30 -5.78
CA ALA A 203 -18.69 4.59 -6.23
C ALA A 203 -19.89 5.55 -6.42
N GLY A 204 -19.61 6.85 -6.60
CA GLY A 204 -20.65 7.87 -6.82
C GLY A 204 -21.21 8.49 -5.55
N ALA A 205 -20.71 8.12 -4.36
CA ALA A 205 -21.11 8.70 -3.09
C ALA A 205 -19.91 9.35 -2.36
N ILE A 206 -20.18 10.42 -1.63
CA ILE A 206 -19.29 11.01 -0.64
C ILE A 206 -20.00 10.88 0.71
N VAL A 207 -19.34 10.25 1.67
CA VAL A 207 -19.91 9.97 3.00
C VAL A 207 -19.18 10.79 4.05
N ALA A 208 -19.93 11.52 4.87
CA ALA A 208 -19.41 12.23 6.02
C ALA A 208 -19.60 11.36 7.28
N VAL A 209 -18.55 11.21 8.06
CA VAL A 209 -18.54 10.44 9.30
C VAL A 209 -18.08 11.32 10.45
N ASP A 210 -18.93 11.50 11.44
CA ASP A 210 -18.56 12.17 12.69
C ASP A 210 -17.77 11.19 13.56
N ILE A 211 -16.50 11.51 13.83
CA ILE A 211 -15.62 10.63 14.62
C ILE A 211 -15.91 10.65 16.11
N SER A 212 -16.71 11.61 16.58
CA SER A 212 -17.08 11.74 17.99
C SER A 212 -18.30 10.90 18.38
N SER A 213 -19.13 10.54 17.39
CA SER A 213 -20.44 9.90 17.58
C SER A 213 -20.45 8.39 17.35
N ARG A 214 -19.31 7.72 17.55
CA ARG A 214 -19.13 6.26 17.35
C ARG A 214 -20.18 5.41 18.02
#